data_069955e2ba2326bc0b883e08d02551b3
#
_entry.id   069955e2ba2326bc0b883e08d02551b3
#
_cell.length_a   1.000
_cell.length_b   1.000
_cell.length_c   1.000
_cell.angle_alpha   90.00
_cell.angle_beta   90.00
_cell.angle_gamma   90.00
#
_symmetry.space_group_name_H-M   'P 1'
#
loop_
_entity.id
_entity.type
_entity.pdbx_description
1 polymer ?
#
loop_
_entity_poly.entity_id
_entity_poly.type
_entity_poly.pdbx_seq_one_letter_code
_entity_poly.pdbx_strand_id
1 'polypeptide(L)'
;MPRATARRPVERVQTGIRLEKRLLKVLKALAEYKDMSLGDLIEGIALHALEGKTPFAEATLAHVRDLRRIYGLGLRAADSHRLVERGRDHR
;
A
#
# COMPACT_ATOMS: atom_id res chain seq x y z
N MET A 1 -8.84 -2.95 -27.87
CA MET A 1 -8.43 -2.48 -27.55
C MET A 1 -8.10 -2.02 -26.73
N PRO A 2 -7.75 -1.90 -26.28
CA PRO A 2 -7.61 -1.37 -25.21
C PRO A 2 -7.38 -0.20 -25.06
N ARG A 3 -7.76 0.21 -24.66
CA ARG A 3 -7.61 1.07 -24.34
C ARG A 3 -7.24 1.48 -23.62
N ALA A 4 -7.50 1.44 -23.44
CA ALA A 4 -7.34 1.91 -22.54
C ALA A 4 -6.38 2.19 -21.80
N THR A 5 -5.67 2.02 -21.99
CA THR A 5 -4.55 2.30 -21.22
C THR A 5 -3.82 3.47 -21.74
N ALA A 6 -4.61 4.48 -22.06
CA ALA A 6 -3.99 5.72 -22.42
C ALA A 6 -3.09 6.16 -21.29
N ARG A 7 -1.87 6.44 -21.58
CA ARG A 7 -0.93 6.90 -20.59
C ARG A 7 -1.18 8.36 -20.30
N ARG A 8 -1.00 8.71 -19.05
CA ARG A 8 -1.21 10.07 -18.63
C ARG A 8 0.10 10.59 -18.05
N PRO A 9 0.80 11.46 -18.77
CA PRO A 9 2.07 11.99 -18.25
C PRO A 9 1.84 12.79 -16.98
N VAL A 10 2.69 12.58 -15.99
CA VAL A 10 2.63 13.32 -14.74
C VAL A 10 4.04 13.63 -14.30
N GLU A 11 4.17 14.63 -13.47
CA GLU A 11 5.45 14.94 -12.84
C GLU A 11 5.47 14.29 -11.48
N ARG A 12 6.51 13.50 -11.20
CA ARG A 12 6.67 12.89 -9.88
C ARG A 12 7.81 13.55 -9.15
N VAL A 13 7.67 13.63 -7.86
CA VAL A 13 8.73 14.12 -7.00
C VAL A 13 9.11 13.00 -6.03
N GLN A 14 10.37 13.03 -5.61
CA GLN A 14 10.85 12.05 -4.65
C GLN A 14 10.41 12.49 -3.26
N THR A 15 9.92 11.54 -2.48
CA THR A 15 9.55 11.83 -1.10
C THR A 15 9.88 10.62 -0.25
N GLY A 16 10.06 10.84 1.02
CA GLY A 16 10.35 9.76 1.96
C GLY A 16 9.29 9.71 3.04
N ILE A 17 8.84 8.51 3.35
CA ILE A 17 7.91 8.31 4.44
C ILE A 17 8.39 7.10 5.24
N ARG A 18 7.97 7.04 6.50
CA ARG A 18 8.28 5.92 7.35
C ARG A 18 7.00 5.13 7.56
N LEU A 19 7.08 3.84 7.37
CA LEU A 19 5.92 2.95 7.52
C LEU A 19 6.27 1.84 8.49
N GLU A 20 5.26 1.30 9.12
CA GLU A 20 5.47 0.16 9.99
C GLU A 20 6.09 -0.99 9.18
N LYS A 21 6.99 -1.71 9.80
CA LYS A 21 7.85 -2.66 9.11
C LYS A 21 7.07 -3.76 8.38
N ARG A 22 6.11 -4.38 9.06
CA ARG A 22 5.37 -5.49 8.47
C ARG A 22 4.39 -5.01 7.41
N LEU A 23 3.82 -3.83 7.64
CA LEU A 23 3.00 -3.20 6.61
C LEU A 23 3.80 -3.00 5.33
N LEU A 24 5.02 -2.49 5.47
CA LEU A 24 5.86 -2.29 4.30
C LEU A 24 6.15 -3.61 3.59
N LYS A 25 6.41 -4.68 4.35
CA LYS A 25 6.67 -5.98 3.74
C LYS A 25 5.48 -6.49 2.95
N VAL A 26 4.28 -6.32 3.50
CA VAL A 26 3.07 -6.74 2.79
C VAL A 26 2.87 -5.91 1.52
N LEU A 27 3.10 -4.60 1.61
CA LEU A 27 2.97 -3.74 0.44
C LEU A 27 3.95 -4.12 -0.65
N LYS A 28 5.20 -4.38 -0.28
CA LYS A 28 6.20 -4.77 -1.28
C LYS A 28 5.84 -6.10 -1.93
N ALA A 29 5.40 -7.06 -1.13
CA ALA A 29 5.02 -8.36 -1.66
C ALA A 29 3.81 -8.25 -2.59
N LEU A 30 2.86 -7.39 -2.24
CA LEU A 30 1.69 -7.20 -3.07
C LEU A 30 2.07 -6.52 -4.39
N ALA A 31 2.96 -5.54 -4.34
CA ALA A 31 3.42 -4.88 -5.55
C ALA A 31 4.08 -5.88 -6.48
N GLU A 32 4.91 -6.75 -5.92
CA GLU A 32 5.57 -7.79 -6.70
C GLU A 32 4.56 -8.74 -7.33
N TYR A 33 3.57 -9.15 -6.56
CA TYR A 33 2.51 -10.02 -7.05
C TYR A 33 1.76 -9.40 -8.22
N LYS A 34 1.52 -8.10 -8.17
CA LYS A 34 0.80 -7.38 -9.21
C LYS A 34 1.72 -6.87 -10.31
N ASP A 35 2.99 -7.17 -10.20
CA ASP A 35 3.98 -6.80 -11.21
C ASP A 35 4.05 -5.29 -11.42
N MET A 36 4.10 -4.57 -10.32
CA MET A 36 4.22 -3.12 -10.37
C MET A 36 5.18 -2.65 -9.29
N SER A 37 5.61 -1.41 -9.39
CA SER A 37 6.51 -0.85 -8.39
C SER A 37 5.72 -0.54 -7.11
N LEU A 38 6.45 -0.43 -6.01
CA LEU A 38 5.82 -0.03 -4.75
C LEU A 38 5.16 1.34 -4.88
N GLY A 39 5.82 2.26 -5.57
CA GLY A 39 5.25 3.58 -5.78
C GLY A 39 3.93 3.54 -6.53
N ASP A 40 3.87 2.74 -7.60
CA ASP A 40 2.63 2.58 -8.35
C ASP A 40 1.52 2.02 -7.48
N LEU A 41 1.86 1.02 -6.67
CA LEU A 41 0.85 0.43 -5.79
C LEU A 41 0.30 1.46 -4.82
N ILE A 42 1.20 2.22 -4.19
CA ILE A 42 0.78 3.22 -3.20
C ILE A 42 -0.01 4.33 -3.86
N GLU A 43 0.41 4.78 -5.05
CA GLU A 43 -0.37 5.78 -5.77
C GLU A 43 -1.79 5.30 -6.05
N GLY A 44 -1.91 4.04 -6.48
CA GLY A 44 -3.23 3.49 -6.76
C GLY A 44 -4.10 3.41 -5.52
N ILE A 45 -3.52 2.96 -4.42
CA ILE A 45 -4.27 2.92 -3.16
C ILE A 45 -4.72 4.31 -2.76
N ALA A 46 -3.81 5.28 -2.83
CA ALA A 46 -4.13 6.64 -2.42
C ALA A 46 -5.22 7.25 -3.30
N LEU A 47 -5.11 7.07 -4.61
CA LEU A 47 -6.10 7.65 -5.51
C LEU A 47 -7.48 7.05 -5.29
N HIS A 48 -7.56 5.74 -5.07
CA HIS A 48 -8.84 5.12 -4.76
C HIS A 48 -9.40 5.65 -3.45
N ALA A 49 -8.57 5.69 -2.42
CA ALA A 49 -9.02 6.15 -1.12
C ALA A 49 -9.52 7.60 -1.18
N LEU A 50 -8.82 8.45 -1.92
CA LEU A 50 -9.21 9.85 -2.03
C LEU A 50 -10.52 10.04 -2.78
N GLU A 51 -10.88 9.07 -3.61
CA GLU A 51 -12.18 9.10 -4.28
C GLU A 51 -13.26 8.37 -3.50
N GLY A 52 -12.93 7.82 -2.35
CA GLY A 52 -13.89 7.06 -1.56
C GLY A 52 -14.16 5.67 -2.12
N LYS A 53 -13.24 5.14 -2.91
CA LYS A 53 -13.39 3.82 -3.49
C LYS A 53 -12.44 2.83 -2.84
N THR A 54 -12.82 1.56 -2.84
CA THR A 54 -11.91 0.53 -2.33
C THR A 54 -10.86 0.25 -3.39
N PRO A 55 -9.59 0.14 -2.97
CA PRO A 55 -8.52 -0.02 -3.95
C PRO A 55 -8.35 -1.42 -4.50
N PHE A 56 -8.97 -2.43 -3.90
CA PHE A 56 -8.70 -3.82 -4.27
C PHE A 56 -9.97 -4.57 -4.57
N ALA A 57 -9.93 -5.35 -5.66
CA ALA A 57 -10.99 -6.30 -5.95
C ALA A 57 -10.92 -7.48 -4.97
N GLU A 58 -11.97 -8.28 -4.97
CA GLU A 58 -12.07 -9.38 -4.02
C GLU A 58 -10.92 -10.38 -4.14
N ALA A 59 -10.52 -10.69 -5.36
CA ALA A 59 -9.40 -11.62 -5.57
C ALA A 59 -8.11 -11.08 -4.97
N THR A 60 -7.89 -9.79 -5.11
CA THR A 60 -6.70 -9.16 -4.54
C THR A 60 -6.79 -9.14 -3.01
N LEU A 61 -7.99 -8.90 -2.48
CA LEU A 61 -8.16 -8.91 -1.03
C LEU A 61 -7.87 -10.28 -0.43
N ALA A 62 -8.23 -11.35 -1.14
CA ALA A 62 -7.90 -12.69 -0.68
C ALA A 62 -6.39 -12.88 -0.58
N HIS A 63 -5.67 -12.37 -1.59
CA HIS A 63 -4.22 -12.46 -1.58
C HIS A 63 -3.62 -11.60 -0.45
N VAL A 64 -4.21 -10.43 -0.23
CA VAL A 64 -3.76 -9.56 0.86
C VAL A 64 -3.91 -10.27 2.21
N ARG A 65 -5.03 -10.98 2.41
CA ARG A 65 -5.22 -11.72 3.66
C ARG A 65 -4.11 -12.74 3.88
N ASP A 66 -3.71 -13.42 2.81
CA ASP A 66 -2.62 -14.39 2.90
C ASP A 66 -1.30 -13.71 3.24
N LEU A 67 -1.02 -12.59 2.60
CA LEU A 67 0.22 -11.87 2.88
C LEU A 67 0.25 -11.34 4.30
N ARG A 68 -0.88 -10.85 4.80
CA ARG A 68 -0.95 -10.38 6.18
C ARG A 68 -0.59 -11.51 7.14
N ARG A 69 -1.09 -12.71 6.85
CA ARG A 69 -0.80 -13.87 7.70
C ARG A 69 0.67 -14.26 7.59
N ILE A 70 1.18 -14.31 6.37
CA ILE A 70 2.56 -14.75 6.13
C ILE A 70 3.54 -13.81 6.83
N TYR A 71 3.32 -12.51 6.76
CA TYR A 71 4.25 -11.56 7.35
C TYR A 71 3.88 -11.14 8.76
N GLY A 72 2.80 -11.70 9.29
CA GLY A 72 2.41 -11.41 10.66
C GLY A 72 1.90 -9.99 10.87
N LEU A 73 1.26 -9.41 9.85
CA LEU A 73 0.72 -8.06 9.97
C LEU A 73 -0.61 -8.11 10.68
N GLY A 74 -0.62 -7.74 11.96
CA GLY A 74 -1.83 -7.74 12.76
C GLY A 74 -2.51 -6.39 12.87
N LEU A 75 -1.86 -5.34 12.38
CA LEU A 75 -2.43 -4.00 12.47
C LEU A 75 -3.64 -3.87 11.55
N ARG A 76 -4.60 -3.12 12.00
CA ARG A 76 -5.85 -2.93 11.27
C ARG A 76 -6.12 -1.44 11.09
N ALA A 77 -7.12 -1.12 10.27
CA ALA A 77 -7.45 0.27 10.01
C ALA A 77 -7.73 1.05 11.30
N ALA A 78 -8.32 0.39 12.29
CA ALA A 78 -8.61 1.04 13.56
C ALA A 78 -7.35 1.46 14.30
N ASP A 79 -6.22 0.88 13.97
CA ASP A 79 -4.96 1.24 14.62
C ASP A 79 -4.29 2.45 13.97
N SER A 80 -4.82 2.90 12.84
CA SER A 80 -4.26 4.04 12.12
C SER A 80 -4.16 5.25 13.03
N HIS A 81 -3.08 5.98 12.88
CA HIS A 81 -2.86 7.24 13.60
C HIS A 81 -2.66 7.05 15.09
N ARG A 82 -2.52 5.82 15.55
CA ARG A 82 -2.30 5.52 16.96
C ARG A 82 -0.97 4.81 17.18
N LEU A 83 -0.17 4.67 16.12
CA LEU A 83 1.07 3.94 16.21
C LEU A 83 2.18 4.85 16.71
N VAL A 84 3.01 4.31 17.59
CA VAL A 84 4.15 5.03 18.14
C VAL A 84 5.40 4.25 17.77
N GLU A 85 6.37 4.92 17.17
CA GLU A 85 7.57 4.24 16.69
C GLU A 85 8.42 3.79 17.87
N ARG A 86 8.63 2.48 17.94
CA ARG A 86 9.44 1.91 18.99
C ARG A 86 10.91 2.25 18.76
N GLY A 87 11.61 2.53 19.84
CA GLY A 87 13.03 2.76 19.75
C GLY A 87 13.44 4.16 19.37
N ARG A 88 12.46 5.04 19.07
CA ARG A 88 12.77 6.43 18.82
C ARG A 88 12.76 7.18 20.12
N ASP A 89 13.70 8.06 20.25
CA ASP A 89 13.72 8.90 21.40
C ASP A 89 12.82 10.06 21.18
N HIS A 90 12.05 10.36 22.14
CA HIS A 90 11.14 11.41 21.97
C HIS A 90 11.40 12.44 22.88
N ARG A 91 11.69 12.90 22.85
CA ARG A 91 11.83 13.66 23.76
C ARG A 91 11.05 14.41 23.83
#